data_fd7acc8ed01fef08619db16b51a2bae4
#
_entry.id   fd7acc8ed01fef08619db16b51a2bae4
#
_cell.length_a   1.000
_cell.length_b   1.000
_cell.length_c   1.000
_cell.angle_alpha   90.00
_cell.angle_beta   90.00
_cell.angle_gamma   90.00
#
_symmetry.space_group_name_H-M   'P 1'
#
loop_
_entity.id
_entity.type
_entity.pdbx_description
1 polymer ?
#
loop_
_entity_poly.entity_id
_entity_poly.type
_entity_poly.pdbx_seq_one_letter_code
_entity_poly.pdbx_strand_id
1 'polypeptide(L)'
;MPFVDGVIARIPQPFRDIALRHSELIKFAIVGGTTFLIDSGIFYTLKLSILESKPITAKIIAGVIAVIASYILNREWSFKNRGGREPAHEAALFFMISAIGVVISFIPLYISSYVFNLRVPEVSLATENIADFVSAYIIGNLLQMIFRFWTFRKFVFPEENGPIITEEHVRTAEEEEELGHS
;
A
#
# COMPACT_ATOMS: atom_id res chain seq x y z
N MET A 1 18.49 3.65 2.99
CA MET A 1 18.41 4.90 3.79
C MET A 1 18.76 4.54 5.23
N PRO A 2 19.71 5.21 5.86
CA PRO A 2 20.23 4.81 7.18
C PRO A 2 19.22 4.87 8.34
N PHE A 3 18.06 5.53 8.16
CA PHE A 3 17.11 5.72 9.25
C PHE A 3 16.34 4.44 9.62
N VAL A 4 15.81 3.71 8.65
CA VAL A 4 15.04 2.47 8.92
C VAL A 4 15.98 1.35 9.35
N ASP A 5 17.15 1.25 8.72
CA ASP A 5 18.19 0.28 9.10
C ASP A 5 18.71 0.56 10.52
N GLY A 6 18.81 1.84 10.90
CA GLY A 6 19.19 2.28 12.25
C GLY A 6 18.10 2.00 13.30
N VAL A 7 16.83 2.08 12.94
CA VAL A 7 15.72 1.74 13.84
C VAL A 7 15.63 0.22 14.01
N ILE A 8 15.72 -0.55 12.92
CA ILE A 8 15.73 -2.02 12.97
C ILE A 8 16.91 -2.56 13.75
N ALA A 9 18.08 -1.91 13.65
CA ALA A 9 19.27 -2.30 14.41
C ALA A 9 19.11 -2.14 15.94
N ARG A 10 18.17 -1.30 16.42
CA ARG A 10 17.86 -1.11 17.84
C ARG A 10 16.80 -2.07 18.39
N ILE A 11 16.19 -2.88 17.54
CA ILE A 11 15.17 -3.84 17.95
C ILE A 11 15.86 -5.08 18.51
N PRO A 12 15.49 -5.55 19.74
CA PRO A 12 16.03 -6.78 20.32
C PRO A 12 15.70 -8.01 19.47
N GLN A 13 16.60 -8.98 19.42
CA GLN A 13 16.29 -10.31 18.92
C GLN A 13 15.25 -10.99 19.85
N PRO A 14 14.21 -11.68 19.37
CA PRO A 14 13.94 -12.20 18.02
C PRO A 14 13.10 -11.27 17.09
N PHE A 15 12.68 -10.09 17.57
CA PHE A 15 11.80 -9.18 16.81
C PHE A 15 12.47 -8.62 15.58
N ARG A 16 13.80 -8.50 15.58
CA ARG A 16 14.61 -8.03 14.45
C ARG A 16 14.46 -8.94 13.23
N ASP A 17 14.50 -10.25 13.42
CA ASP A 17 14.40 -11.22 12.32
C ASP A 17 13.01 -11.22 11.72
N ILE A 18 11.97 -11.05 12.54
CA ILE A 18 10.59 -10.89 12.09
C ILE A 18 10.45 -9.58 11.30
N ALA A 19 11.02 -8.49 11.79
CA ALA A 19 10.98 -7.18 11.13
C ALA A 19 11.70 -7.20 9.78
N LEU A 20 12.84 -7.87 9.67
CA LEU A 20 13.58 -8.03 8.42
C LEU A 20 12.79 -8.90 7.43
N ARG A 21 12.21 -10.00 7.90
CA ARG A 21 11.41 -10.91 7.06
C ARG A 21 10.14 -10.24 6.50
N HIS A 22 9.55 -9.31 7.25
CA HIS A 22 8.33 -8.59 6.89
C HIS A 22 8.58 -7.11 6.56
N SER A 23 9.80 -6.75 6.18
CA SER A 23 10.20 -5.36 5.94
C SER A 23 9.35 -4.65 4.87
N GLU A 24 8.94 -5.35 3.81
CA GLU A 24 8.05 -4.80 2.78
C GLU A 24 6.66 -4.45 3.36
N LEU A 25 6.10 -5.31 4.20
CA LEU A 25 4.82 -5.06 4.86
C LEU A 25 4.90 -3.86 5.82
N ILE A 26 5.97 -3.77 6.60
CA ILE A 26 6.20 -2.66 7.52
C ILE A 26 6.34 -1.35 6.74
N LYS A 27 7.14 -1.33 5.68
CA LYS A 27 7.29 -0.17 4.80
C LYS A 27 5.95 0.23 4.18
N PHE A 28 5.19 -0.74 3.68
CA PHE A 28 3.86 -0.51 3.12
C PHE A 28 2.90 0.10 4.14
N ALA A 29 2.90 -0.38 5.39
CA ALA A 29 2.07 0.17 6.46
C ALA A 29 2.49 1.61 6.82
N ILE A 30 3.79 1.90 6.86
CA ILE A 30 4.33 3.25 7.09
C ILE A 30 3.91 4.19 5.94
N VAL A 31 4.02 3.74 4.69
CA VAL A 31 3.52 4.51 3.53
C VAL A 31 2.04 4.81 3.67
N GLY A 32 1.23 3.81 4.07
CA GLY A 32 -0.19 4.00 4.32
C GLY A 32 -0.48 5.09 5.38
N GLY A 33 0.25 5.06 6.51
CA GLY A 33 0.16 6.09 7.55
C GLY A 33 0.60 7.48 7.05
N THR A 34 1.70 7.54 6.31
CA THR A 34 2.22 8.79 5.74
C THR A 34 1.24 9.40 4.75
N THR A 35 0.65 8.60 3.87
CA THR A 35 -0.33 9.09 2.89
C THR A 35 -1.64 9.51 3.55
N PHE A 36 -2.04 8.88 4.64
CA PHE A 36 -3.16 9.34 5.47
C PHE A 36 -2.89 10.73 6.07
N LEU A 37 -1.68 10.98 6.57
CA LEU A 37 -1.30 12.31 7.10
C LEU A 37 -1.26 13.36 5.99
N ILE A 38 -0.77 13.01 4.79
CA ILE A 38 -0.80 13.89 3.62
C ILE A 38 -2.24 14.24 3.23
N ASP A 39 -3.11 13.24 3.09
CA ASP A 39 -4.54 13.43 2.77
C ASP A 39 -5.23 14.35 3.78
N SER A 40 -5.09 14.04 5.07
CA SER A 40 -5.69 14.81 6.13
C SER A 40 -5.13 16.23 6.21
N GLY A 41 -3.83 16.40 6.09
CA GLY A 41 -3.17 17.70 6.10
C GLY A 41 -3.65 18.59 4.96
N ILE A 42 -3.68 18.08 3.74
CA ILE A 42 -4.15 18.82 2.57
C ILE A 42 -5.65 19.12 2.68
N PHE A 43 -6.45 18.13 3.09
CA PHE A 43 -7.88 18.31 3.25
C PHE A 43 -8.22 19.45 4.22
N TYR A 44 -7.63 19.43 5.42
CA TYR A 44 -7.90 20.45 6.41
C TYR A 44 -7.33 21.81 6.01
N THR A 45 -6.17 21.86 5.39
CA THR A 45 -5.60 23.10 4.86
C THR A 45 -6.53 23.75 3.83
N LEU A 46 -7.02 22.98 2.86
CA LEU A 46 -7.93 23.48 1.83
C LEU A 46 -9.30 23.88 2.42
N LYS A 47 -9.85 23.04 3.31
CA LYS A 47 -11.14 23.28 3.94
C LYS A 47 -11.14 24.52 4.82
N LEU A 48 -10.03 24.80 5.52
CA LEU A 48 -9.94 25.94 6.44
C LEU A 48 -9.42 27.23 5.76
N SER A 49 -9.07 27.17 4.46
CA SER A 49 -8.55 28.35 3.74
C SER A 49 -9.45 28.73 2.56
N ILE A 50 -9.26 28.08 1.43
CA ILE A 50 -9.85 28.49 0.13
C ILE A 50 -11.10 27.70 -0.27
N LEU A 51 -11.36 26.55 0.35
CA LEU A 51 -12.51 25.68 0.05
C LEU A 51 -13.44 25.47 1.25
N GLU A 52 -13.59 26.46 2.10
CA GLU A 52 -14.44 26.39 3.31
C GLU A 52 -15.89 25.99 2.98
N SER A 53 -16.46 26.53 1.91
CA SER A 53 -17.83 26.24 1.45
C SER A 53 -17.91 24.99 0.58
N LYS A 54 -16.78 24.32 0.23
CA LYS A 54 -16.72 23.20 -0.72
C LYS A 54 -15.91 22.02 -0.15
N PRO A 55 -16.33 21.41 0.97
CA PRO A 55 -15.55 20.37 1.63
C PRO A 55 -15.37 19.10 0.75
N ILE A 56 -16.34 18.78 -0.10
CA ILE A 56 -16.24 17.66 -1.03
C ILE A 56 -15.11 17.90 -2.05
N THR A 57 -15.02 19.10 -2.60
CA THR A 57 -13.93 19.46 -3.53
C THR A 57 -12.56 19.39 -2.84
N ALA A 58 -12.45 19.90 -1.61
CA ALA A 58 -11.23 19.79 -0.81
C ALA A 58 -10.83 18.33 -0.59
N LYS A 59 -11.79 17.45 -0.30
CA LYS A 59 -11.54 16.01 -0.09
C LYS A 59 -11.10 15.29 -1.37
N ILE A 60 -11.69 15.63 -2.51
CA ILE A 60 -11.28 15.05 -3.80
C ILE A 60 -9.84 15.45 -4.14
N ILE A 61 -9.49 16.73 -4.00
CA ILE A 61 -8.13 17.20 -4.26
C ILE A 61 -7.11 16.54 -3.33
N ALA A 62 -7.39 16.52 -2.04
CA ALA A 62 -6.54 15.87 -1.04
C ALA A 62 -6.35 14.38 -1.35
N GLY A 63 -7.42 13.66 -1.66
CA GLY A 63 -7.39 12.25 -1.99
C GLY A 63 -6.57 11.97 -3.26
N VAL A 64 -6.73 12.74 -4.32
CA VAL A 64 -5.93 12.60 -5.55
C VAL A 64 -4.44 12.77 -5.27
N ILE A 65 -4.06 13.81 -4.53
CA ILE A 65 -2.65 14.05 -4.19
C ILE A 65 -2.12 12.92 -3.29
N ALA A 66 -2.89 12.50 -2.29
CA ALA A 66 -2.50 11.40 -1.39
C ALA A 66 -2.32 10.07 -2.14
N VAL A 67 -3.17 9.75 -3.12
CA VAL A 67 -3.04 8.52 -3.92
C VAL A 67 -1.83 8.57 -4.83
N ILE A 68 -1.52 9.72 -5.45
CA ILE A 68 -0.29 9.91 -6.24
C ILE A 68 0.94 9.74 -5.33
N ALA A 69 0.95 10.38 -4.16
CA ALA A 69 2.03 10.21 -3.18
C ALA A 69 2.16 8.75 -2.71
N SER A 70 1.04 8.05 -2.51
CA SER A 70 1.01 6.62 -2.17
C SER A 70 1.68 5.77 -3.26
N TYR A 71 1.38 6.03 -4.53
CA TYR A 71 2.00 5.32 -5.64
C TYR A 71 3.52 5.52 -5.64
N ILE A 72 3.97 6.77 -5.59
CA ILE A 72 5.40 7.11 -5.61
C ILE A 72 6.13 6.47 -4.42
N LEU A 73 5.61 6.62 -3.20
CA LEU A 73 6.24 6.07 -2.01
C LEU A 73 6.27 4.53 -2.01
N ASN A 74 5.22 3.89 -2.50
CA ASN A 74 5.22 2.43 -2.61
C ASN A 74 6.24 1.96 -3.64
N ARG A 75 6.32 2.59 -4.80
CA ARG A 75 7.27 2.26 -5.85
C ARG A 75 8.72 2.47 -5.41
N GLU A 76 9.04 3.68 -4.91
CA GLU A 76 10.42 4.08 -4.62
C GLU A 76 10.95 3.51 -3.29
N TRP A 77 10.06 3.11 -2.39
CA TRP A 77 10.49 2.71 -1.05
C TRP A 77 9.98 1.33 -0.61
N SER A 78 8.68 1.09 -0.66
CA SER A 78 8.10 -0.16 -0.16
C SER A 78 8.51 -1.36 -1.02
N PHE A 79 8.44 -1.17 -2.35
CA PHE A 79 8.71 -2.20 -3.37
C PHE A 79 9.91 -1.84 -4.26
N LYS A 80 10.91 -1.13 -3.73
CA LYS A 80 12.07 -0.62 -4.48
C LYS A 80 12.82 -1.71 -5.26
N ASN A 81 12.89 -2.92 -4.71
CA ASN A 81 13.59 -4.06 -5.31
C ASN A 81 12.69 -4.92 -6.20
N ARG A 82 11.53 -4.40 -6.56
CA ARG A 82 10.53 -5.02 -7.40
C ARG A 82 10.18 -4.10 -8.55
N GLY A 83 9.59 -4.62 -9.63
CA GLY A 83 9.17 -3.81 -10.78
C GLY A 83 9.41 -4.55 -12.08
N GLY A 84 9.91 -3.85 -13.10
CA GLY A 84 10.15 -4.41 -14.44
C GLY A 84 8.99 -4.21 -15.41
N ARG A 85 7.89 -3.55 -14.98
CA ARG A 85 6.79 -3.17 -15.86
C ARG A 85 6.95 -1.73 -16.36
N GLU A 86 6.31 -1.46 -17.50
CA GLU A 86 6.17 -0.09 -17.98
C GLU A 86 5.45 0.79 -16.94
N PRO A 87 5.95 1.99 -16.59
CA PRO A 87 5.40 2.84 -15.53
C PRO A 87 3.92 3.16 -15.67
N ALA A 88 3.42 3.35 -16.89
CA ALA A 88 2.01 3.63 -17.15
C ALA A 88 1.11 2.44 -16.79
N HIS A 89 1.53 1.22 -17.15
CA HIS A 89 0.81 0.00 -16.83
C HIS A 89 0.83 -0.30 -15.32
N GLU A 90 1.97 -0.09 -14.68
CA GLU A 90 2.15 -0.21 -13.23
C GLU A 90 1.23 0.74 -12.46
N ALA A 91 1.19 2.02 -12.88
CA ALA A 91 0.30 3.00 -12.29
C ALA A 91 -1.18 2.63 -12.48
N ALA A 92 -1.59 2.23 -13.69
CA ALA A 92 -2.96 1.83 -13.96
C ALA A 92 -3.41 0.66 -13.07
N LEU A 93 -2.58 -0.38 -12.93
CA LEU A 93 -2.83 -1.50 -12.03
C LEU A 93 -2.90 -1.06 -10.56
N PHE A 94 -2.01 -0.16 -10.14
CA PHE A 94 -2.01 0.38 -8.78
C PHE A 94 -3.34 1.07 -8.44
N PHE A 95 -3.82 1.95 -9.32
CA PHE A 95 -5.08 2.66 -9.13
C PHE A 95 -6.29 1.73 -9.15
N MET A 96 -6.32 0.78 -10.10
CA MET A 96 -7.41 -0.19 -10.21
C MET A 96 -7.50 -1.08 -8.96
N ILE A 97 -6.39 -1.64 -8.50
CA ILE A 97 -6.34 -2.47 -7.31
C ILE A 97 -6.69 -1.66 -6.05
N SER A 98 -6.26 -0.40 -6.00
CA SER A 98 -6.62 0.49 -4.90
C SER A 98 -8.14 0.72 -4.84
N ALA A 99 -8.79 0.93 -5.99
CA ALA A 99 -10.24 1.07 -6.07
C ALA A 99 -10.98 -0.21 -5.63
N ILE A 100 -10.53 -1.37 -6.07
CA ILE A 100 -11.07 -2.67 -5.63
C ILE A 100 -10.89 -2.84 -4.11
N GLY A 101 -9.72 -2.46 -3.57
CA GLY A 101 -9.46 -2.50 -2.14
C GLY A 101 -10.46 -1.66 -1.32
N VAL A 102 -10.83 -0.48 -1.82
CA VAL A 102 -11.86 0.36 -1.18
C VAL A 102 -13.21 -0.37 -1.18
N VAL A 103 -13.62 -0.99 -2.27
CA VAL A 103 -14.86 -1.78 -2.32
C VAL A 103 -14.84 -2.92 -1.32
N ILE A 104 -13.70 -3.64 -1.22
CA ILE A 104 -13.53 -4.72 -0.26
C ILE A 104 -13.65 -4.22 1.19
N SER A 105 -13.20 -3.01 1.49
CA SER A 105 -13.28 -2.45 2.86
C SER A 105 -14.72 -2.22 3.35
N PHE A 106 -15.69 -2.12 2.45
CA PHE A 106 -17.12 -2.00 2.82
C PHE A 106 -17.77 -3.33 3.19
N ILE A 107 -17.18 -4.47 2.83
CA ILE A 107 -17.77 -5.80 3.06
C ILE A 107 -18.06 -6.05 4.55
N PRO A 108 -17.11 -5.80 5.50
CA PRO A 108 -17.40 -6.03 6.91
C PRO A 108 -18.51 -5.13 7.46
N LEU A 109 -18.58 -3.88 7.01
CA LEU A 109 -19.66 -2.97 7.38
C LEU A 109 -21.01 -3.48 6.87
N TYR A 110 -21.07 -3.91 5.61
CA TYR A 110 -22.28 -4.49 5.04
C TYR A 110 -22.76 -5.72 5.83
N ILE A 111 -21.83 -6.62 6.17
CA ILE A 111 -22.13 -7.82 6.97
C ILE A 111 -22.63 -7.42 8.37
N SER A 112 -21.98 -6.49 9.04
CA SER A 112 -22.38 -5.98 10.36
C SER A 112 -23.81 -5.45 10.32
N SER A 113 -24.10 -4.56 9.36
CA SER A 113 -25.37 -3.83 9.32
C SER A 113 -26.55 -4.66 8.77
N TYR A 114 -26.31 -5.52 7.78
CA TYR A 114 -27.38 -6.20 7.04
C TYR A 114 -27.47 -7.70 7.28
N VAL A 115 -26.39 -8.38 7.67
CA VAL A 115 -26.41 -9.82 7.99
C VAL A 115 -26.63 -10.03 9.48
N PHE A 116 -25.91 -9.27 10.31
CA PHE A 116 -26.05 -9.36 11.77
C PHE A 116 -27.11 -8.39 12.32
N ASN A 117 -27.70 -7.54 11.49
CA ASN A 117 -28.71 -6.54 11.86
C ASN A 117 -28.26 -5.63 13.03
N LEU A 118 -26.96 -5.29 13.09
CA LEU A 118 -26.41 -4.42 14.13
C LEU A 118 -26.67 -2.94 13.82
N ARG A 119 -27.93 -2.59 13.60
CA ARG A 119 -28.41 -1.24 13.30
C ARG A 119 -29.72 -0.94 14.02
N VAL A 120 -30.02 0.33 14.22
CA VAL A 120 -31.32 0.76 14.76
C VAL A 120 -32.46 0.35 13.78
N PRO A 121 -33.60 -0.17 14.26
CA PRO A 121 -34.03 -0.28 15.67
C PRO A 121 -33.66 -1.58 16.40
N GLU A 122 -33.03 -2.56 15.75
CA GLU A 122 -32.73 -3.88 16.35
C GLU A 122 -31.75 -3.79 17.50
N VAL A 123 -30.84 -2.80 17.46
CA VAL A 123 -29.89 -2.53 18.54
C VAL A 123 -29.94 -1.05 18.95
N SER A 124 -29.28 -0.70 20.06
CA SER A 124 -29.15 0.69 20.48
C SER A 124 -28.22 1.46 19.52
N LEU A 125 -28.43 2.78 19.41
CA LEU A 125 -27.56 3.66 18.61
C LEU A 125 -26.07 3.56 19.01
N ALA A 126 -25.79 3.36 20.29
CA ALA A 126 -24.42 3.18 20.78
C ALA A 126 -23.81 1.87 20.26
N THR A 127 -24.58 0.78 20.24
CA THR A 127 -24.14 -0.53 19.72
C THR A 127 -23.90 -0.44 18.22
N GLU A 128 -24.80 0.18 17.45
CA GLU A 128 -24.63 0.44 16.01
C GLU A 128 -23.33 1.20 15.74
N ASN A 129 -23.10 2.33 16.40
CA ASN A 129 -21.89 3.12 16.19
C ASN A 129 -20.59 2.37 16.52
N ILE A 130 -20.60 1.53 17.56
CA ILE A 130 -19.44 0.68 17.91
C ILE A 130 -19.25 -0.39 16.84
N ALA A 131 -20.31 -1.04 16.42
CA ALA A 131 -20.27 -2.08 15.37
C ALA A 131 -19.77 -1.50 14.04
N ASP A 132 -20.25 -0.33 13.64
CA ASP A 132 -19.82 0.38 12.44
C ASP A 132 -18.34 0.79 12.53
N PHE A 133 -17.91 1.32 13.67
CA PHE A 133 -16.51 1.68 13.88
C PHE A 133 -15.60 0.45 13.77
N VAL A 134 -15.93 -0.65 14.44
CA VAL A 134 -15.11 -1.86 14.41
C VAL A 134 -15.10 -2.48 13.01
N SER A 135 -16.27 -2.60 12.38
CA SER A 135 -16.38 -3.25 11.07
C SER A 135 -15.77 -2.43 9.94
N ALA A 136 -16.04 -1.13 9.86
CA ALA A 136 -15.54 -0.28 8.79
C ALA A 136 -14.08 0.14 9.01
N TYR A 137 -13.77 0.70 10.19
CA TYR A 137 -12.45 1.32 10.41
C TYR A 137 -11.38 0.34 10.85
N ILE A 138 -11.70 -0.72 11.59
CA ILE A 138 -10.71 -1.71 12.01
C ILE A 138 -10.64 -2.84 11.00
N ILE A 139 -11.74 -3.61 10.86
CA ILE A 139 -11.72 -4.83 10.02
C ILE A 139 -11.63 -4.47 8.53
N GLY A 140 -12.40 -3.49 8.07
CA GLY A 140 -12.40 -3.05 6.66
C GLY A 140 -11.04 -2.52 6.22
N ASN A 141 -10.39 -1.66 7.02
CA ASN A 141 -9.06 -1.16 6.70
C ASN A 141 -7.99 -2.25 6.75
N LEU A 142 -8.07 -3.17 7.71
CA LEU A 142 -7.14 -4.29 7.80
C LEU A 142 -7.27 -5.21 6.57
N LEU A 143 -8.50 -5.56 6.19
CA LEU A 143 -8.78 -6.40 5.03
C LEU A 143 -8.29 -5.74 3.74
N GLN A 144 -8.59 -4.45 3.54
CA GLN A 144 -8.09 -3.67 2.41
C GLN A 144 -6.55 -3.63 2.39
N MET A 145 -5.90 -3.42 3.52
CA MET A 145 -4.44 -3.36 3.63
C MET A 145 -3.81 -4.68 3.23
N ILE A 146 -4.33 -5.81 3.73
CA ILE A 146 -3.82 -7.14 3.38
C ILE A 146 -4.02 -7.43 1.90
N PHE A 147 -5.22 -7.13 1.35
CA PHE A 147 -5.53 -7.30 -0.06
C PHE A 147 -4.59 -6.47 -0.95
N ARG A 148 -4.43 -5.18 -0.67
CA ARG A 148 -3.56 -4.27 -1.44
C ARG A 148 -2.10 -4.70 -1.36
N PHE A 149 -1.60 -5.05 -0.17
CA PHE A 149 -0.22 -5.50 -0.01
C PHE A 149 0.07 -6.74 -0.85
N TRP A 150 -0.78 -7.77 -0.75
CA TRP A 150 -0.60 -9.02 -1.51
C TRP A 150 -0.70 -8.79 -3.01
N THR A 151 -1.69 -8.02 -3.45
CA THR A 151 -1.97 -7.77 -4.87
C THR A 151 -0.91 -6.86 -5.49
N PHE A 152 -0.44 -5.85 -4.77
CA PHE A 152 0.65 -4.99 -5.23
C PHE A 152 1.93 -5.79 -5.41
N ARG A 153 2.28 -6.61 -4.44
CA ARG A 153 3.47 -7.46 -4.50
C ARG A 153 3.42 -8.42 -5.69
N LYS A 154 2.25 -8.97 -6.00
CA LYS A 154 2.09 -9.98 -7.06
C LYS A 154 1.90 -9.38 -8.45
N PHE A 155 1.11 -8.31 -8.57
CA PHE A 155 0.64 -7.83 -9.87
C PHE A 155 1.17 -6.45 -10.25
N VAL A 156 1.40 -5.56 -9.30
CA VAL A 156 1.89 -4.20 -9.61
C VAL A 156 3.41 -4.20 -9.63
N PHE A 157 4.03 -4.73 -8.58
CA PHE A 157 5.47 -4.78 -8.38
C PHE A 157 5.94 -6.25 -8.27
N PRO A 158 5.88 -7.06 -9.35
CA PRO A 158 6.36 -8.43 -9.32
C PRO A 158 7.86 -8.47 -9.05
N GLU A 159 8.36 -9.60 -8.54
CA GLU A 159 9.80 -9.87 -8.56
C GLU A 159 10.25 -10.00 -10.01
N GLU A 160 11.34 -9.35 -10.35
CA GLU A 160 11.99 -9.52 -11.64
C GLU A 160 12.64 -10.92 -11.65
N ASN A 161 11.86 -11.93 -12.09
CA ASN A 161 12.32 -13.29 -12.25
C ASN A 161 13.07 -13.42 -13.57
N GLY A 162 14.33 -13.02 -13.57
CA GLY A 162 15.30 -13.34 -14.59
C GLY A 162 16.69 -13.22 -14.00
N PRO A 163 17.65 -14.12 -14.26
CA PRO A 163 19.04 -13.77 -14.06
C PRO A 163 19.23 -12.47 -14.85
N ILE A 164 19.78 -11.43 -14.20
CA ILE A 164 20.29 -10.29 -14.93
C ILE A 164 21.40 -10.90 -15.79
N ILE A 165 21.05 -11.19 -17.06
CA ILE A 165 22.05 -11.47 -18.07
C ILE A 165 22.72 -10.12 -18.30
N THR A 166 23.66 -9.79 -17.43
CA THR A 166 24.52 -8.65 -17.62
C THR A 166 25.27 -8.95 -18.91
N GLU A 167 25.42 -7.95 -19.78
CA GLU A 167 26.22 -8.07 -21.01
C GLU A 167 27.62 -8.66 -20.74
N GLU A 168 28.08 -8.52 -19.53
CA GLU A 168 29.28 -9.14 -18.98
C GLU A 168 29.22 -10.68 -18.92
N HIS A 169 28.06 -11.27 -18.58
CA HIS A 169 27.87 -12.74 -18.58
C HIS A 169 27.74 -13.33 -19.99
N VAL A 170 27.18 -12.53 -20.91
CA VAL A 170 27.13 -12.95 -22.33
C VAL A 170 28.54 -12.94 -22.92
N ARG A 171 29.30 -11.87 -22.64
CA ARG A 171 30.66 -11.72 -23.16
C ARG A 171 31.64 -12.74 -22.58
N THR A 172 31.53 -13.07 -21.27
CA THR A 172 32.36 -14.16 -20.69
C THR A 172 31.99 -15.53 -21.24
N ALA A 173 30.72 -15.79 -21.54
CA ALA A 173 30.33 -17.05 -22.17
C ALA A 173 30.82 -17.16 -23.64
N GLU A 174 30.80 -16.06 -24.39
CA GLU A 174 31.34 -15.99 -25.76
C GLU A 174 32.87 -16.15 -25.75
N GLU A 175 33.58 -15.54 -24.80
CA GLU A 175 35.04 -15.69 -24.65
C GLU A 175 35.45 -17.12 -24.24
N GLU A 176 34.66 -17.79 -23.40
CA GLU A 176 34.88 -19.20 -23.04
C GLU A 176 34.61 -20.16 -24.19
N GLU A 177 33.64 -19.88 -25.06
CA GLU A 177 33.33 -20.68 -26.25
C GLU A 177 34.41 -20.54 -27.33
N GLU A 178 34.97 -19.33 -27.51
CA GLU A 178 36.10 -19.12 -28.45
C GLU A 178 37.39 -19.80 -27.98
N LEU A 179 37.66 -19.82 -26.68
CA LEU A 179 38.85 -20.48 -26.12
C LEU A 179 38.74 -22.02 -26.11
N GLY A 180 37.51 -22.56 -26.11
CA GLY A 180 37.25 -24.01 -26.16
C GLY A 180 37.40 -24.64 -27.56
N HIS A 181 37.50 -23.80 -28.58
CA HIS A 181 37.61 -24.25 -30.00
C HIS A 181 39.01 -24.03 -30.61
N SER A 182 39.99 -23.59 -29.83
CA SER A 182 41.39 -23.45 -30.22
C SER A 182 42.24 -24.60 -29.63
#